data_163fd5ba7b23bbb6f8511ec21c622a2f
#
_entry.id   163fd5ba7b23bbb6f8511ec21c622a2f
#
_cell.length_a   1.000
_cell.length_b   1.000
_cell.length_c   1.000
_cell.angle_alpha   90.00
_cell.angle_beta   90.00
_cell.angle_gamma   90.00
#
_symmetry.space_group_name_H-M   'P 1'
#
loop_
_entity.id
_entity.type
_entity.pdbx_description
1 polymer ?
#
loop_
_entity_poly.entity_id
_entity_poly.type
_entity_poly.pdbx_seq_one_letter_code
_entity_poly.pdbx_strand_id
1 'polypeptide(L)'
;EIRLSLVGSEMCIRDSYYNSQDEVPVYYQADGSKKYLMPMFETQYFTSGDPKVMDVNGDGKVDVFDKSPIGGTKDPEIVYGFGLNMKYKDLDFGALFQGIGRSWNILGSSIIPGANRGVTGNMFTNANDRWTVDNPSQNVFYPRLDDGINSNNNQPSTWWLRNMSFLRLKNIELGYSLPKNLWRNTTVISGIRLFVRGTNLLTFSKFDLWDPEVENTT
;
A
#
# COMPACT_ATOMS: atom_id res chain seq x y z
N GLU A 1 -9.96 -9.28 -29.70
CA GLU A 1 -8.90 -9.17 -28.67
C GLU A 1 -9.34 -8.12 -27.67
N ILE A 2 -9.98 -8.57 -26.61
CA ILE A 2 -10.21 -7.71 -25.44
C ILE A 2 -8.82 -7.58 -24.82
N ARG A 3 -8.08 -6.55 -25.19
CA ARG A 3 -7.07 -6.01 -24.30
C ARG A 3 -7.85 -5.53 -23.07
N LEU A 4 -7.96 -6.37 -22.08
CA LEU A 4 -8.05 -5.89 -20.72
C LEU A 4 -6.94 -4.86 -20.62
N SER A 5 -7.33 -3.59 -20.62
CA SER A 5 -6.40 -2.54 -20.24
C SER A 5 -6.06 -2.88 -18.81
N LEU A 6 -5.03 -3.66 -18.67
CA LEU A 6 -4.15 -3.58 -17.51
C LEU A 6 -3.75 -2.11 -17.52
N VAL A 7 -4.49 -1.31 -16.78
CA VAL A 7 -4.04 0.00 -16.36
C VAL A 7 -2.93 -0.27 -15.34
N GLY A 8 -1.90 -0.95 -15.80
CA GLY A 8 -0.61 -0.93 -15.20
C GLY A 8 -0.08 0.44 -15.54
N SER A 9 -0.12 1.35 -14.58
CA SER A 9 0.62 2.58 -14.71
C SER A 9 2.03 2.21 -15.08
N GLU A 10 2.51 2.69 -16.21
CA GLU A 10 3.93 2.58 -16.54
C GLU A 10 4.71 3.23 -15.42
N MET A 11 5.56 2.48 -14.78
CA MET A 11 6.29 2.90 -13.58
C MET A 11 7.78 2.76 -13.79
N CYS A 12 8.51 3.63 -13.11
CA CYS A 12 9.94 3.49 -12.98
C CYS A 12 10.28 2.28 -12.11
N ILE A 13 11.19 1.45 -12.57
CA ILE A 13 11.73 0.37 -11.74
C ILE A 13 12.80 1.01 -10.84
N ARG A 14 12.55 0.99 -9.53
CA ARG A 14 13.54 1.38 -8.57
C ARG A 14 14.49 0.22 -8.31
N ASP A 15 15.78 0.49 -8.42
CA ASP A 15 16.85 -0.45 -8.07
C ASP A 15 17.26 -0.29 -6.58
N SER A 16 17.68 0.91 -6.22
CA SER A 16 18.29 1.19 -4.90
C SER A 16 18.12 2.67 -4.53
N TYR A 17 18.86 3.14 -3.53
CA TYR A 17 19.10 4.56 -3.26
C TYR A 17 20.53 4.92 -3.65
N TYR A 18 20.75 6.16 -4.07
CA TYR A 18 22.11 6.70 -4.19
C TYR A 18 22.72 6.84 -2.79
N ASN A 19 23.81 6.13 -2.52
CA ASN A 19 24.48 6.21 -1.21
C ASN A 19 25.35 7.47 -1.09
N SER A 20 25.88 7.94 -2.22
CA SER A 20 26.71 9.13 -2.26
C SER A 20 26.38 9.98 -3.48
N GLN A 21 26.82 11.25 -3.47
CA GLN A 21 26.65 12.15 -4.60
C GLN A 21 27.43 11.70 -5.84
N ASP A 22 28.49 10.93 -5.66
CA ASP A 22 29.31 10.42 -6.75
C ASP A 22 28.62 9.34 -7.58
N GLU A 23 27.63 8.67 -7.00
CA GLU A 23 26.79 7.69 -7.70
C GLU A 23 25.72 8.34 -8.57
N VAL A 24 25.41 9.62 -8.34
CA VAL A 24 24.35 10.31 -9.08
C VAL A 24 24.82 10.62 -10.50
N PRO A 25 24.07 10.20 -11.54
CA PRO A 25 24.46 10.47 -12.92
C PRO A 25 24.64 11.96 -13.21
N VAL A 26 25.67 12.29 -13.94
CA VAL A 26 25.98 13.65 -14.36
C VAL A 26 25.71 13.78 -15.85
N TYR A 27 24.79 14.64 -16.20
CA TYR A 27 24.54 15.01 -17.60
C TYR A 27 25.15 16.37 -17.89
N TYR A 28 25.81 16.48 -19.05
CA TYR A 28 26.39 17.72 -19.52
C TYR A 28 25.41 18.43 -20.45
N GLN A 29 25.14 19.70 -20.16
CA GLN A 29 24.38 20.55 -21.09
C GLN A 29 25.18 20.95 -22.29
N ALA A 30 24.51 21.49 -23.32
CA ALA A 30 25.19 22.00 -24.52
C ALA A 30 26.20 23.12 -24.23
N ASP A 31 26.05 23.84 -23.11
CA ASP A 31 26.96 24.87 -22.61
C ASP A 31 28.14 24.31 -21.79
N GLY A 32 28.22 22.98 -21.63
CA GLY A 32 29.25 22.31 -20.85
C GLY A 32 29.01 22.28 -19.34
N SER A 33 27.92 22.85 -18.85
CA SER A 33 27.57 22.79 -17.43
C SER A 33 27.13 21.39 -17.01
N LYS A 34 27.46 20.99 -15.76
CA LYS A 34 27.06 19.70 -15.18
C LYS A 34 25.68 19.83 -14.61
N LYS A 35 24.82 18.86 -14.91
CA LYS A 35 23.55 18.65 -14.22
C LYS A 35 23.48 17.25 -13.62
N TYR A 36 23.11 17.15 -12.35
CA TYR A 36 22.78 15.89 -11.66
C TYR A 36 21.28 15.62 -11.83
N LEU A 37 20.86 15.50 -13.08
CA LEU A 37 19.46 15.48 -13.45
C LEU A 37 19.23 14.37 -14.46
N MET A 38 18.25 13.53 -14.20
CA MET A 38 17.78 12.61 -15.22
C MET A 38 16.90 13.38 -16.23
N PRO A 39 16.95 13.07 -17.53
CA PRO A 39 16.15 13.74 -18.55
C PRO A 39 14.65 13.75 -18.27
N MET A 40 14.14 12.71 -17.57
CA MET A 40 12.74 12.60 -17.19
C MET A 40 12.30 13.64 -16.13
N PHE A 41 13.24 14.21 -15.39
CA PHE A 41 12.98 15.06 -14.23
C PHE A 41 13.71 16.39 -14.36
N GLU A 42 13.40 17.11 -15.41
CA GLU A 42 14.12 18.34 -15.83
C GLU A 42 14.19 19.45 -14.78
N THR A 43 13.39 19.38 -13.73
CA THR A 43 13.21 20.47 -12.76
C THR A 43 13.91 20.25 -11.42
N GLN A 44 14.45 19.07 -11.16
CA GLN A 44 15.05 18.76 -9.86
C GLN A 44 16.38 18.03 -9.98
N TYR A 45 17.29 18.38 -9.07
CA TYR A 45 18.58 17.72 -8.93
C TYR A 45 18.44 16.45 -8.08
N PHE A 46 19.05 15.37 -8.54
CA PHE A 46 19.25 14.19 -7.73
C PHE A 46 20.39 14.39 -6.73
N THR A 47 20.24 13.76 -5.57
CA THR A 47 21.27 13.73 -4.54
C THR A 47 21.25 12.38 -3.82
N SER A 48 22.24 12.17 -2.97
CA SER A 48 22.30 10.95 -2.14
C SER A 48 21.00 10.77 -1.33
N GLY A 49 20.53 9.54 -1.26
CA GLY A 49 19.26 9.18 -0.62
C GLY A 49 18.01 9.29 -1.49
N ASP A 50 18.14 9.81 -2.71
CA ASP A 50 17.06 9.72 -3.70
C ASP A 50 17.00 8.31 -4.32
N PRO A 51 15.81 7.86 -4.79
CA PRO A 51 15.68 6.59 -5.49
C PRO A 51 16.48 6.54 -6.78
N LYS A 52 17.24 5.48 -6.95
CA LYS A 52 17.95 5.16 -8.18
C LYS A 52 17.01 4.41 -9.10
N VAL A 53 16.76 4.95 -10.27
CA VAL A 53 15.88 4.38 -11.29
C VAL A 53 16.72 3.59 -12.29
N MET A 54 16.21 2.45 -12.72
CA MET A 54 16.86 1.58 -13.68
C MET A 54 16.69 2.13 -15.10
N ASP A 55 17.77 2.14 -15.85
CA ASP A 55 17.76 2.27 -17.31
C ASP A 55 17.35 0.90 -17.88
N VAL A 56 16.10 0.79 -18.30
CA VAL A 56 15.50 -0.47 -18.74
C VAL A 56 15.88 -0.80 -20.18
N ASN A 57 16.02 0.21 -21.00
CA ASN A 57 16.32 0.03 -22.43
C ASN A 57 17.84 -0.03 -22.72
N GLY A 58 18.68 0.37 -21.73
CA GLY A 58 20.14 0.29 -21.82
C GLY A 58 20.79 1.36 -22.71
N ASP A 59 20.11 2.50 -22.93
CA ASP A 59 20.63 3.57 -23.79
C ASP A 59 21.52 4.57 -23.05
N GLY A 60 21.71 4.35 -21.74
CA GLY A 60 22.54 5.19 -20.86
C GLY A 60 21.84 6.45 -20.35
N LYS A 61 20.53 6.54 -20.56
CA LYS A 61 19.70 7.64 -20.04
C LYS A 61 18.51 7.05 -19.31
N VAL A 62 18.01 7.74 -18.29
CA VAL A 62 16.76 7.40 -17.64
C VAL A 62 15.70 8.40 -18.07
N ASP A 63 14.75 7.95 -18.88
CA ASP A 63 13.70 8.80 -19.42
C ASP A 63 12.33 8.06 -19.47
N VAL A 64 11.39 8.62 -20.24
CA VAL A 64 10.04 8.06 -20.33
C VAL A 64 10.00 6.67 -20.96
N PHE A 65 11.04 6.28 -21.69
CA PHE A 65 11.14 4.97 -22.34
C PHE A 65 11.62 3.87 -21.38
N ASP A 66 12.07 4.23 -20.18
CA ASP A 66 12.43 3.30 -19.09
C ASP A 66 11.25 2.94 -18.21
N LYS A 67 10.10 3.47 -18.50
CA LYS A 67 8.88 3.06 -17.82
C LYS A 67 8.43 1.69 -18.33
N SER A 68 8.21 0.78 -17.40
CA SER A 68 7.73 -0.57 -17.70
C SER A 68 6.36 -0.80 -17.09
N PRO A 69 5.46 -1.51 -17.78
CA PRO A 69 4.22 -1.95 -17.18
C PRO A 69 4.55 -2.97 -16.07
N ILE A 70 4.32 -2.59 -14.84
CA ILE A 70 4.53 -3.46 -13.68
C ILE A 70 3.21 -4.16 -13.40
N GLY A 71 3.23 -5.49 -13.51
CA GLY A 71 2.05 -6.32 -13.36
C GLY A 71 1.38 -6.13 -12.00
N GLY A 72 0.10 -5.87 -12.04
CA GLY A 72 -0.76 -5.71 -10.87
C GLY A 72 -1.88 -4.72 -11.16
N THR A 73 -3.10 -5.10 -10.84
CA THR A 73 -4.27 -4.25 -11.00
C THR A 73 -4.68 -3.65 -9.66
N LYS A 74 -5.19 -2.44 -9.67
CA LYS A 74 -5.82 -1.83 -8.49
C LYS A 74 -7.07 -2.64 -8.11
N ASP A 75 -7.86 -3.00 -9.10
CA ASP A 75 -9.03 -3.84 -8.90
C ASP A 75 -8.60 -5.27 -8.57
N PRO A 76 -9.19 -5.89 -7.53
CA PRO A 76 -8.85 -7.24 -7.16
C PRO A 76 -9.18 -8.24 -8.28
N GLU A 77 -8.21 -9.03 -8.70
CA GLU A 77 -8.46 -10.13 -9.65
C GLU A 77 -9.20 -11.31 -9.00
N ILE A 78 -9.07 -11.45 -7.68
CA ILE A 78 -9.67 -12.53 -6.92
C ILE A 78 -10.42 -11.94 -5.74
N VAL A 79 -11.72 -12.22 -5.67
CA VAL A 79 -12.55 -11.93 -4.50
C VAL A 79 -13.08 -13.26 -3.97
N TYR A 80 -12.91 -13.50 -2.68
CA TYR A 80 -13.32 -14.76 -2.07
C TYR A 80 -13.95 -14.53 -0.70
N GLY A 81 -14.84 -15.46 -0.35
CA GLY A 81 -15.45 -15.49 0.97
C GLY A 81 -15.88 -16.90 1.33
N PHE A 82 -15.76 -17.22 2.59
CA PHE A 82 -16.25 -18.48 3.13
C PHE A 82 -16.78 -18.29 4.54
N GLY A 83 -17.78 -19.08 4.89
CA GLY A 83 -18.41 -19.01 6.19
C GLY A 83 -18.54 -20.37 6.81
N LEU A 84 -18.54 -20.37 8.13
CA LEU A 84 -18.80 -21.53 8.95
C LEU A 84 -19.98 -21.22 9.86
N ASN A 85 -21.01 -22.09 9.82
CA ASN A 85 -22.13 -22.02 10.74
C ASN A 85 -22.28 -23.38 11.43
N MET A 86 -22.30 -23.34 12.74
CA MET A 86 -22.44 -24.53 13.58
C MET A 86 -23.55 -24.31 14.57
N LYS A 87 -24.33 -25.38 14.83
CA LYS A 87 -25.33 -25.38 15.88
C LYS A 87 -25.18 -26.66 16.72
N TYR A 88 -25.11 -26.46 18.01
CA TYR A 88 -25.07 -27.55 18.95
C TYR A 88 -26.04 -27.28 20.09
N LYS A 89 -27.14 -28.05 20.11
CA LYS A 89 -28.26 -27.84 21.04
C LYS A 89 -28.80 -26.41 20.93
N ASP A 90 -28.69 -25.65 21.99
CA ASP A 90 -29.15 -24.26 22.11
C ASP A 90 -28.08 -23.23 21.79
N LEU A 91 -26.83 -23.67 21.48
CA LEU A 91 -25.73 -22.83 21.05
C LEU A 91 -25.67 -22.78 19.54
N ASP A 92 -25.45 -21.59 19.00
CA ASP A 92 -25.13 -21.36 17.60
C ASP A 92 -23.88 -20.49 17.46
N PHE A 93 -23.09 -20.84 16.49
CA PHE A 93 -21.86 -20.15 16.16
C PHE A 93 -21.82 -19.89 14.67
N GLY A 94 -21.49 -18.67 14.30
CA GLY A 94 -21.26 -18.27 12.92
C GLY A 94 -19.95 -17.51 12.78
N ALA A 95 -19.21 -17.79 11.72
CA ALA A 95 -18.04 -17.02 11.33
C ALA A 95 -18.05 -16.81 9.82
N LEU A 96 -17.75 -15.59 9.38
CA LEU A 96 -17.65 -15.22 7.97
C LEU A 96 -16.29 -14.60 7.72
N PHE A 97 -15.57 -15.17 6.77
CA PHE A 97 -14.32 -14.65 6.25
C PHE A 97 -14.54 -14.07 4.85
N GLN A 98 -13.89 -12.97 4.58
CA GLN A 98 -13.86 -12.32 3.28
C GLN A 98 -12.43 -11.85 2.98
N GLY A 99 -12.04 -11.95 1.72
CA GLY A 99 -10.73 -11.48 1.31
C GLY A 99 -10.67 -11.15 -0.17
N ILE A 100 -9.60 -10.48 -0.51
CA ILE A 100 -9.22 -10.20 -1.89
C ILE A 100 -7.79 -10.68 -2.13
N GLY A 101 -7.54 -11.06 -3.38
CA GLY A 101 -6.22 -11.46 -3.81
C GLY A 101 -5.83 -10.75 -5.10
N ARG A 102 -4.53 -10.60 -5.33
CA ARG A 102 -3.99 -9.94 -6.52
C ARG A 102 -4.55 -8.53 -6.71
N SER A 103 -4.51 -7.74 -5.65
CA SER A 103 -4.80 -6.31 -5.67
C SER A 103 -3.55 -5.55 -5.30
N TRP A 104 -3.25 -4.51 -6.05
CA TRP A 104 -2.07 -3.69 -5.86
C TRP A 104 -2.45 -2.22 -5.85
N ASN A 105 -1.78 -1.44 -5.05
CA ASN A 105 -1.96 0.00 -5.03
C ASN A 105 -0.61 0.70 -4.98
N ILE A 106 -0.54 1.85 -5.67
CA ILE A 106 0.60 2.74 -5.59
C ILE A 106 0.33 3.70 -4.45
N LEU A 107 1.22 3.68 -3.47
CA LEU A 107 1.16 4.63 -2.39
C LEU A 107 1.51 6.01 -2.96
N GLY A 108 0.54 6.90 -2.97
CA GLY A 108 0.73 8.24 -3.51
C GLY A 108 1.54 9.16 -2.58
N SER A 109 1.78 10.35 -3.05
CA SER A 109 2.51 11.41 -2.34
C SER A 109 1.96 11.76 -0.95
N SER A 110 0.71 11.40 -0.68
CA SER A 110 0.05 11.66 0.61
C SER A 110 0.68 10.96 1.80
N ILE A 111 1.43 9.88 1.57
CA ILE A 111 2.09 9.13 2.64
C ILE A 111 3.53 9.58 2.90
N ILE A 112 4.12 10.39 2.04
CA ILE A 112 5.47 10.90 2.25
C ILE A 112 5.39 12.04 3.26
N PRO A 113 5.99 11.88 4.46
CA PRO A 113 5.87 12.86 5.51
C PRO A 113 6.47 14.20 5.09
N GLY A 114 5.68 15.26 5.19
CA GLY A 114 6.13 16.66 5.06
C GLY A 114 6.66 17.06 3.68
N ALA A 115 7.34 16.17 3.02
CA ALA A 115 8.19 16.45 1.87
C ALA A 115 7.44 16.84 0.60
N ASN A 116 6.18 16.43 0.43
CA ASN A 116 5.45 16.67 -0.81
C ASN A 116 4.43 17.81 -0.76
N ARG A 117 4.14 18.28 0.43
CA ARG A 117 3.19 19.38 0.66
C ARG A 117 3.84 20.58 1.32
N GLY A 118 5.17 20.68 1.22
CA GLY A 118 5.92 21.63 2.01
C GLY A 118 5.82 21.31 3.51
N VAL A 119 6.01 22.29 4.36
CA VAL A 119 5.96 22.12 5.82
C VAL A 119 4.57 21.81 6.41
N THR A 120 3.57 21.57 5.58
CA THR A 120 2.17 21.40 6.01
C THR A 120 1.71 19.95 6.14
N GLY A 121 2.54 18.97 5.75
CA GLY A 121 2.20 17.55 5.84
C GLY A 121 2.39 16.99 7.25
N ASN A 122 1.46 16.13 7.70
CA ASN A 122 1.63 15.38 8.93
C ASN A 122 2.70 14.30 8.76
N MET A 123 3.44 14.02 9.81
CA MET A 123 4.39 12.92 9.86
C MET A 123 3.73 11.66 10.43
N PHE A 124 3.97 10.53 9.79
CA PHE A 124 3.59 9.23 10.33
C PHE A 124 4.60 8.75 11.39
N THR A 125 4.19 7.85 12.25
CA THR A 125 5.05 7.30 13.31
C THR A 125 6.30 6.60 12.80
N ASN A 126 6.24 6.05 11.58
CA ASN A 126 7.34 5.38 10.91
C ASN A 126 8.26 6.34 10.11
N ALA A 127 8.11 7.65 10.23
CA ALA A 127 8.93 8.63 9.50
C ALA A 127 10.44 8.54 9.81
N ASN A 128 10.80 7.91 10.94
CA ASN A 128 12.20 7.65 11.28
C ASN A 128 12.81 6.51 10.46
N ASP A 129 11.99 5.64 9.84
CA ASP A 129 12.45 4.60 8.93
C ASP A 129 12.70 5.20 7.53
N ARG A 130 13.72 6.02 7.45
CA ARG A 130 14.13 6.74 6.26
C ARG A 130 15.63 6.67 6.01
N TRP A 131 16.00 6.91 4.79
CA TRP A 131 17.40 7.08 4.43
C TRP A 131 17.95 8.40 5.03
N THR A 132 19.11 8.34 5.65
CA THR A 132 19.85 9.50 6.14
C THR A 132 21.33 9.34 5.84
N VAL A 133 22.09 10.45 5.83
CA VAL A 133 23.54 10.42 5.63
C VAL A 133 24.24 9.60 6.73
N ASP A 134 23.72 9.67 7.95
CA ASP A 134 24.27 8.92 9.08
C ASP A 134 23.87 7.44 9.07
N ASN A 135 22.80 7.10 8.36
CA ASN A 135 22.32 5.72 8.20
C ASN A 135 21.91 5.50 6.73
N PRO A 136 22.86 5.28 5.82
CA PRO A 136 22.61 5.11 4.39
C PRO A 136 22.11 3.70 4.07
N SER A 137 21.04 3.26 4.75
CA SER A 137 20.46 1.93 4.57
C SER A 137 19.61 1.85 3.31
N GLN A 138 19.75 0.73 2.58
CA GLN A 138 18.90 0.40 1.42
C GLN A 138 17.54 -0.20 1.83
N ASN A 139 17.39 -0.64 3.09
CA ASN A 139 16.22 -1.32 3.60
C ASN A 139 15.32 -0.42 4.45
N VAL A 140 15.23 0.85 4.12
CA VAL A 140 14.35 1.80 4.79
C VAL A 140 13.06 2.00 4.02
N PHE A 141 12.01 2.40 4.73
CA PHE A 141 10.70 2.60 4.11
C PHE A 141 10.63 3.90 3.28
N TYR A 142 11.25 4.98 3.76
CA TYR A 142 11.25 6.27 3.07
C TYR A 142 12.61 6.59 2.47
N PRO A 143 12.63 7.25 1.29
CA PRO A 143 13.82 7.92 0.80
C PRO A 143 14.24 9.05 1.78
N ARG A 144 15.29 9.78 1.45
CA ARG A 144 15.62 11.00 2.19
C ARG A 144 14.42 11.95 2.22
N LEU A 145 14.23 12.62 3.32
CA LEU A 145 13.26 13.71 3.42
C LEU A 145 13.85 15.01 2.88
N ASP A 146 13.00 15.82 2.30
CA ASP A 146 13.32 17.14 1.79
C ASP A 146 12.42 18.18 2.44
N ASP A 147 12.83 19.44 2.46
CA ASP A 147 12.05 20.56 2.99
C ASP A 147 11.08 21.15 1.94
N GLY A 148 11.09 20.61 0.75
CA GLY A 148 10.24 21.02 -0.37
C GLY A 148 9.60 19.86 -1.12
N ILE A 149 8.99 20.17 -2.26
CA ILE A 149 8.43 19.16 -3.15
C ILE A 149 9.59 18.45 -3.85
N ASN A 150 9.79 17.19 -3.53
CA ASN A 150 10.76 16.33 -4.22
C ASN A 150 10.05 15.44 -5.24
N SER A 151 10.04 15.85 -6.50
CA SER A 151 9.39 15.11 -7.59
C SER A 151 10.02 13.74 -7.81
N ASN A 152 11.31 13.57 -7.51
CA ASN A 152 12.02 12.32 -7.71
C ASN A 152 11.48 11.23 -6.78
N ASN A 153 11.27 11.59 -5.52
CA ASN A 153 10.80 10.66 -4.50
C ASN A 153 9.30 10.32 -4.67
N ASN A 154 8.58 11.16 -5.44
CA ASN A 154 7.15 11.06 -5.67
C ASN A 154 6.75 10.30 -6.92
N GLN A 155 7.69 9.96 -7.75
CA GLN A 155 7.38 9.27 -8.99
C GLN A 155 6.76 7.89 -8.70
N PRO A 156 5.71 7.54 -9.43
CA PRO A 156 5.18 6.18 -9.43
C PRO A 156 6.33 5.21 -9.74
N SER A 157 6.64 4.36 -8.80
CA SER A 157 7.73 3.40 -8.91
C SER A 157 7.39 2.10 -8.19
N THR A 158 8.16 1.06 -8.48
CA THR A 158 8.06 -0.22 -7.77
C THR A 158 8.20 -0.08 -6.27
N TRP A 159 8.85 0.99 -5.80
CA TRP A 159 8.98 1.28 -4.39
C TRP A 159 7.64 1.55 -3.71
N TRP A 160 6.77 2.29 -4.37
CA TRP A 160 5.47 2.66 -3.84
C TRP A 160 4.38 1.64 -4.13
N LEU A 161 4.67 0.65 -4.97
CA LEU A 161 3.72 -0.42 -5.27
C LEU A 161 3.59 -1.38 -4.10
N ARG A 162 2.40 -1.53 -3.56
CA ARG A 162 2.11 -2.41 -2.43
C ARG A 162 1.00 -3.38 -2.76
N ASN A 163 1.18 -4.61 -2.27
CA ASN A 163 0.16 -5.65 -2.37
C ASN A 163 -0.90 -5.43 -1.31
N MET A 164 -2.13 -5.19 -1.73
CA MET A 164 -3.30 -4.92 -0.89
C MET A 164 -4.14 -6.16 -0.60
N SER A 165 -3.64 -7.35 -0.95
CA SER A 165 -4.35 -8.60 -0.67
C SER A 165 -4.52 -8.82 0.82
N PHE A 166 -5.70 -9.25 1.22
CA PHE A 166 -6.00 -9.54 2.62
C PHE A 166 -7.02 -10.67 2.77
N LEU A 167 -7.05 -11.24 3.97
CA LEU A 167 -8.12 -12.10 4.50
C LEU A 167 -8.60 -11.51 5.82
N ARG A 168 -9.91 -11.31 5.95
CA ARG A 168 -10.53 -10.71 7.13
C ARG A 168 -11.59 -11.60 7.73
N LEU A 169 -11.59 -11.72 9.06
CA LEU A 169 -12.73 -12.23 9.81
C LEU A 169 -13.77 -11.11 9.88
N LYS A 170 -14.70 -11.15 8.92
CA LYS A 170 -15.69 -10.07 8.70
C LYS A 170 -16.75 -10.06 9.79
N ASN A 171 -17.26 -11.24 10.13
CA ASN A 171 -18.23 -11.41 11.20
C ASN A 171 -17.92 -12.67 11.99
N ILE A 172 -18.12 -12.59 13.28
CA ILE A 172 -18.23 -13.74 14.18
C ILE A 172 -19.42 -13.51 15.10
N GLU A 173 -20.20 -14.55 15.31
CA GLU A 173 -21.37 -14.50 16.19
C GLU A 173 -21.44 -15.76 17.02
N LEU A 174 -21.70 -15.60 18.30
CA LEU A 174 -22.02 -16.68 19.22
C LEU A 174 -23.40 -16.40 19.83
N GLY A 175 -24.34 -17.28 19.60
CA GLY A 175 -25.71 -17.18 20.09
C GLY A 175 -26.03 -18.30 21.04
N TYR A 176 -26.89 -18.01 21.97
CA TYR A 176 -27.49 -19.01 22.90
C TYR A 176 -29.00 -18.80 23.02
N SER A 177 -29.76 -19.82 22.66
CA SER A 177 -31.18 -19.83 22.78
C SER A 177 -31.57 -20.34 24.17
N LEU A 178 -32.19 -19.51 24.96
CA LEU A 178 -32.59 -19.88 26.31
C LEU A 178 -33.66 -20.98 26.27
N PRO A 179 -33.59 -22.00 27.13
CA PRO A 179 -34.57 -23.08 27.14
C PRO A 179 -35.96 -22.59 27.59
N LYS A 180 -36.99 -23.06 26.94
CA LYS A 180 -38.38 -22.64 27.17
C LYS A 180 -38.88 -22.84 28.62
N ASN A 181 -38.22 -23.65 29.38
CA ASN A 181 -38.57 -23.89 30.79
C ASN A 181 -38.48 -22.65 31.67
N LEU A 182 -37.68 -21.63 31.28
CA LEU A 182 -37.47 -20.39 32.04
C LEU A 182 -38.68 -19.45 32.00
N TRP A 183 -39.54 -19.56 30.94
CA TRP A 183 -40.74 -18.72 30.78
C TRP A 183 -41.99 -19.49 30.42
N ARG A 184 -42.08 -20.73 30.93
CA ARG A 184 -43.15 -21.65 30.64
C ARG A 184 -44.56 -21.10 30.95
N ASN A 185 -44.65 -20.12 31.84
CA ASN A 185 -45.91 -19.52 32.28
C ASN A 185 -46.29 -18.24 31.53
N THR A 186 -45.52 -17.82 30.55
CA THR A 186 -45.82 -16.63 29.73
C THR A 186 -46.31 -17.04 28.36
N THR A 187 -47.50 -16.59 27.98
CA THR A 187 -48.09 -16.83 26.64
C THR A 187 -47.60 -15.85 25.58
N VAL A 188 -46.91 -14.80 26.01
CA VAL A 188 -46.49 -13.69 25.13
C VAL A 188 -45.09 -13.90 24.54
N ILE A 189 -44.20 -14.59 25.27
CA ILE A 189 -42.81 -14.80 24.85
C ILE A 189 -42.63 -16.18 24.24
N SER A 190 -42.35 -16.24 22.94
CA SER A 190 -42.15 -17.50 22.21
C SER A 190 -40.72 -18.04 22.30
N GLY A 191 -39.73 -17.17 22.52
CA GLY A 191 -38.32 -17.52 22.66
C GLY A 191 -37.46 -16.32 22.97
N ILE A 192 -36.31 -16.56 23.62
CA ILE A 192 -35.29 -15.55 23.89
C ILE A 192 -33.97 -16.13 23.39
N ARG A 193 -33.25 -15.37 22.56
CA ARG A 193 -31.91 -15.67 22.12
C ARG A 193 -30.99 -14.53 22.53
N LEU A 194 -29.91 -14.84 23.23
CA LEU A 194 -28.82 -13.93 23.54
C LEU A 194 -27.74 -14.19 22.54
N PHE A 195 -27.08 -13.13 22.07
CA PHE A 195 -25.95 -13.27 21.17
C PHE A 195 -24.91 -12.20 21.40
N VAL A 196 -23.67 -12.54 21.06
CA VAL A 196 -22.54 -11.61 20.97
C VAL A 196 -22.04 -11.67 19.54
N ARG A 197 -21.83 -10.49 18.94
CA ARG A 197 -21.32 -10.36 17.58
C ARG A 197 -20.11 -9.47 17.58
N GLY A 198 -19.11 -9.87 16.82
CA GLY A 198 -17.95 -9.06 16.48
C GLY A 198 -17.84 -8.86 14.98
N THR A 199 -17.38 -7.70 14.55
CA THR A 199 -17.17 -7.36 13.13
C THR A 199 -15.75 -6.86 12.90
N ASN A 200 -15.14 -7.27 11.79
CA ASN A 200 -13.80 -6.86 11.38
C ASN A 200 -12.72 -7.07 12.45
N LEU A 201 -12.80 -8.18 13.19
CA LEU A 201 -11.95 -8.41 14.36
C LEU A 201 -10.49 -8.72 14.00
N LEU A 202 -10.26 -9.42 12.91
CA LEU A 202 -8.92 -9.83 12.51
C LEU A 202 -8.74 -9.58 11.02
N THR A 203 -7.60 -9.01 10.65
CA THR A 203 -7.20 -8.83 9.25
C THR A 203 -5.80 -9.38 9.07
N PHE A 204 -5.65 -10.29 8.12
CA PHE A 204 -4.37 -10.86 7.71
C PHE A 204 -3.99 -10.24 6.38
N SER A 205 -2.97 -9.42 6.36
CA SER A 205 -2.44 -8.76 5.17
C SER A 205 -0.92 -8.61 5.30
N LYS A 206 -0.25 -8.48 4.17
CA LYS A 206 1.17 -8.04 4.14
C LYS A 206 1.28 -6.52 4.22
N PHE A 207 0.19 -5.83 4.00
CA PHE A 207 0.10 -4.39 4.12
C PHE A 207 -0.33 -4.03 5.54
N ASP A 208 0.47 -3.23 6.23
CA ASP A 208 0.36 -2.93 7.66
C ASP A 208 0.28 -1.44 8.00
N LEU A 209 0.30 -0.55 6.99
CA LEU A 209 0.28 0.89 7.23
C LEU A 209 -1.10 1.40 7.67
N TRP A 210 -2.16 0.83 7.06
CA TRP A 210 -3.56 1.10 7.40
C TRP A 210 -4.43 -0.06 6.92
N ASP A 211 -5.73 0.08 7.03
CA ASP A 211 -6.66 -0.95 6.58
C ASP A 211 -6.56 -1.16 5.06
N PRO A 212 -6.22 -2.36 4.57
CA PRO A 212 -6.06 -2.64 3.14
C PRO A 212 -7.36 -2.52 2.33
N GLU A 213 -8.53 -2.43 2.98
CA GLU A 213 -9.83 -2.22 2.32
C GLU A 213 -10.09 -0.73 2.01
N VAL A 214 -9.30 0.18 2.61
CA VAL A 214 -9.44 1.62 2.35
C VAL A 214 -8.75 1.98 1.05
N GLU A 215 -9.54 2.44 0.08
CA GLU A 215 -8.99 3.02 -1.14
C GLU A 215 -8.36 4.38 -0.84
N ASN A 216 -7.10 4.55 -1.23
CA ASN A 216 -6.54 5.87 -1.36
C ASN A 216 -7.14 6.51 -2.61
N THR A 217 -8.15 7.34 -2.42
CA THR A 217 -8.57 8.29 -3.45
C THR A 217 -7.50 9.38 -3.53
N THR A 218 -6.61 9.24 -4.49
CA THR A 218 -5.69 10.33 -4.90
C THR A 218 -6.43 11.33 -5.75
#